data_0a849138218aa044122d66b6c5ad333b
#
_entry.id   0a849138218aa044122d66b6c5ad333b
#
_cell.length_a   1.000
_cell.length_b   1.000
_cell.length_c   1.000
_cell.angle_alpha   90.00
_cell.angle_beta   90.00
_cell.angle_gamma   90.00
#
_symmetry.space_group_name_H-M   'P 1'
#
loop_
_entity.id
_entity.type
_entity.pdbx_description
1 polymer ?
#
loop_
_entity_poly.entity_id
_entity_poly.type
_entity_poly.pdbx_seq_one_letter_code
_entity_poly.pdbx_strand_id
1 'polypeptide(L)'
;MKQLTALLPIAITLSAAAPITHAQDFLSEDGWVIGGGVAYQSTILKGGDDFILPLPYATYRKGRFSADISGVGFDIISNDTLAITAVGSIRDAALTGDDIAEEFATIERGLAVEAGVQSELSLGLISISAELLHDISGQHDGIAGQLEASTGMKIGQYLFNAGVGGAYRDEKVSLYEYGVKANEATDTLQAYAPGSNWTPYLQVSVARSLSERSMLIGSVTYEYISNEIFDSPLVDKDHSTGVFIAYLRKL
;
A
#
# COMPACT_ATOMS: atom_id res chain seq x y z
N MET A 1 21.37 12.88 6.23
CA MET A 1 20.10 13.22 5.56
C MET A 1 19.91 12.29 4.35
N LYS A 2 19.95 10.96 4.57
CA LYS A 2 19.92 9.95 3.50
C LYS A 2 18.83 8.87 3.68
N GLN A 3 17.86 9.06 4.56
CA GLN A 3 16.85 8.03 4.89
C GLN A 3 15.41 8.46 4.64
N LEU A 4 15.16 9.47 3.79
CA LEU A 4 13.78 9.89 3.50
C LEU A 4 13.20 9.28 2.21
N THR A 5 13.97 8.53 1.45
CA THR A 5 13.57 8.04 0.12
C THR A 5 13.01 6.61 0.11
N ALA A 6 13.15 5.85 1.19
CA ALA A 6 12.58 4.49 1.31
C ALA A 6 11.12 4.48 1.82
N LEU A 7 10.36 5.53 1.55
CA LEU A 7 9.11 5.80 2.28
C LEU A 7 7.83 5.22 1.65
N LEU A 8 7.88 4.45 0.54
CA LEU A 8 6.63 4.20 -0.18
C LEU A 8 6.46 2.90 -0.98
N PRO A 9 6.85 1.69 -0.54
CA PRO A 9 6.13 0.52 -1.00
C PRO A 9 5.06 0.04 0.00
N ILE A 10 4.91 0.73 1.14
CA ILE A 10 3.78 0.44 2.02
C ILE A 10 2.63 1.30 1.50
N ALA A 11 1.92 0.82 0.48
CA ALA A 11 0.50 1.12 0.39
C ALA A 11 -0.13 0.52 1.66
N ILE A 12 0.03 1.25 2.79
CA ILE A 12 -0.88 1.11 3.89
C ILE A 12 -2.19 1.68 3.35
N THR A 13 -2.81 0.92 2.46
CA THR A 13 -4.22 1.07 2.26
C THR A 13 -4.78 0.71 3.61
N LEU A 14 -4.98 1.74 4.45
CA LEU A 14 -6.06 1.70 5.40
C LEU A 14 -7.30 1.53 4.52
N SER A 15 -7.45 0.30 3.97
CA SER A 15 -8.70 -0.12 3.37
C SER A 15 -9.70 0.13 4.46
N ALA A 16 -10.46 1.20 4.32
CA ALA A 16 -11.62 1.46 5.14
C ALA A 16 -12.70 0.41 4.84
N ALA A 17 -12.25 -0.80 4.52
CA ALA A 17 -13.06 -1.93 4.16
C ALA A 17 -13.53 -2.62 5.42
N ALA A 18 -14.64 -2.24 5.90
CA ALA A 18 -15.72 -3.00 6.53
C ALA A 18 -16.76 -2.02 7.07
N PRO A 19 -18.03 -2.37 7.12
CA PRO A 19 -19.09 -1.54 7.67
C PRO A 19 -19.01 -1.48 9.20
N ILE A 20 -17.90 -0.94 9.70
CA ILE A 20 -17.74 -0.60 11.11
C ILE A 20 -17.76 0.91 11.16
N THR A 21 -18.96 1.43 11.19
CA THR A 21 -19.33 2.85 11.10
C THR A 21 -18.42 3.82 11.86
N HIS A 22 -17.81 3.42 12.96
CA HIS A 22 -17.04 4.35 13.78
C HIS A 22 -15.57 4.57 13.37
N ALA A 23 -14.90 3.64 12.73
CA ALA A 23 -13.52 3.88 12.26
C ALA A 23 -13.52 4.59 10.90
N GLN A 24 -14.46 4.25 10.03
CA GLN A 24 -14.72 5.00 8.80
C GLN A 24 -15.21 6.40 9.11
N ASP A 25 -16.17 6.57 10.04
CA ASP A 25 -16.64 7.89 10.50
C ASP A 25 -15.48 8.72 11.03
N PHE A 26 -14.51 8.11 11.74
CA PHE A 26 -13.36 8.82 12.26
C PHE A 26 -12.48 9.43 11.16
N LEU A 27 -12.27 8.74 10.03
CA LEU A 27 -11.43 9.21 8.93
C LEU A 27 -12.21 9.92 7.82
N SER A 28 -13.54 9.76 7.76
CA SER A 28 -14.40 10.34 6.72
C SER A 28 -14.96 11.72 7.03
N GLU A 29 -14.86 12.18 8.29
CA GLU A 29 -15.28 13.52 8.66
C GLU A 29 -14.35 14.59 8.10
N ASP A 30 -14.91 15.76 7.78
CA ASP A 30 -14.14 16.93 7.35
C ASP A 30 -13.16 17.40 8.43
N GLY A 31 -11.96 17.74 8.03
CA GLY A 31 -10.89 18.24 8.91
C GLY A 31 -9.57 17.51 8.74
N TRP A 32 -8.70 17.75 9.69
CA TRP A 32 -7.40 17.11 9.78
C TRP A 32 -7.41 15.95 10.76
N VAL A 33 -6.83 14.84 10.37
CA VAL A 33 -6.39 13.79 11.29
C VAL A 33 -4.88 13.71 11.21
N ILE A 34 -4.22 13.88 12.33
CA ILE A 34 -2.76 13.79 12.43
C ILE A 34 -2.38 12.67 13.39
N GLY A 35 -1.17 12.18 13.26
CA GLY A 35 -0.70 11.12 14.14
C GLY A 35 0.72 10.72 13.88
N GLY A 36 1.08 9.60 14.45
CA GLY A 36 2.37 8.97 14.22
C GLY A 36 2.31 7.50 14.58
N GLY A 37 3.16 6.74 13.93
CA GLY A 37 3.21 5.31 14.10
C GLY A 37 4.59 4.75 13.81
N VAL A 38 4.65 3.43 13.86
CA VAL A 38 5.81 2.65 13.48
C VAL A 38 5.34 1.55 12.54
N ALA A 39 6.03 1.37 11.44
CA ALA A 39 5.85 0.25 10.53
C ALA A 39 7.10 -0.64 10.57
N TYR A 40 6.88 -1.94 10.53
CA TYR A 40 7.88 -2.95 10.22
C TYR A 40 7.51 -3.57 8.88
N GLN A 41 8.49 -3.77 8.03
CA GLN A 41 8.34 -4.49 6.76
C GLN A 41 9.51 -5.44 6.58
N SER A 42 9.21 -6.72 6.33
CA SER A 42 10.24 -7.64 5.87
C SER A 42 10.53 -7.38 4.41
N THR A 43 11.81 -7.29 4.05
CA THR A 43 12.22 -7.18 2.66
C THR A 43 12.18 -8.55 1.97
N ILE A 44 11.82 -8.56 0.69
CA ILE A 44 11.96 -9.72 -0.19
C ILE A 44 13.19 -9.61 -1.08
N LEU A 45 13.86 -8.45 -1.07
CA LEU A 45 15.00 -8.19 -1.93
C LEU A 45 16.25 -8.86 -1.38
N LYS A 46 17.01 -9.44 -2.27
CA LYS A 46 18.27 -10.13 -1.99
C LYS A 46 19.31 -9.17 -1.41
N GLY A 47 19.84 -9.53 -0.24
CA GLY A 47 20.81 -8.72 0.48
C GLY A 47 20.25 -7.46 1.14
N GLY A 48 18.94 -7.24 1.06
CA GLY A 48 18.26 -6.16 1.78
C GLY A 48 17.96 -6.57 3.23
N ASP A 49 17.88 -5.59 4.10
CA ASP A 49 17.50 -5.75 5.50
C ASP A 49 16.01 -5.45 5.72
N ASP A 50 15.38 -6.17 6.65
CA ASP A 50 14.07 -5.81 7.16
C ASP A 50 14.17 -4.44 7.83
N PHE A 51 13.14 -3.60 7.69
CA PHE A 51 13.21 -2.24 8.20
C PHE A 51 12.08 -1.89 9.17
N ILE A 52 12.40 -1.00 10.09
CA ILE A 52 11.45 -0.37 11.00
C ILE A 52 11.48 1.12 10.73
N LEU A 53 10.32 1.68 10.40
CA LEU A 53 10.19 3.06 9.99
C LEU A 53 9.22 3.82 10.89
N PRO A 54 9.65 4.94 11.50
CA PRO A 54 8.72 5.88 12.12
C PRO A 54 7.93 6.60 11.00
N LEU A 55 6.60 6.53 11.07
CA LEU A 55 5.71 7.13 10.08
C LEU A 55 4.94 8.30 10.70
N PRO A 56 5.14 9.53 10.23
CA PRO A 56 4.19 10.60 10.47
C PRO A 56 2.90 10.28 9.70
N TYR A 57 1.77 10.54 10.32
CA TYR A 57 0.46 10.39 9.69
C TYR A 57 -0.23 11.74 9.62
N ALA A 58 -0.71 12.09 8.45
CA ALA A 58 -1.55 13.26 8.26
C ALA A 58 -2.52 12.99 7.12
N THR A 59 -3.80 13.18 7.37
CA THR A 59 -4.83 13.18 6.32
C THR A 59 -5.73 14.41 6.49
N TYR A 60 -6.19 14.93 5.39
CA TYR A 60 -7.12 16.04 5.30
C TYR A 60 -8.31 15.66 4.45
N ARG A 61 -9.51 15.93 4.94
CA ARG A 61 -10.73 15.76 4.16
C ARG A 61 -11.55 17.06 4.18
N LYS A 62 -12.13 17.39 3.02
CA LYS A 62 -13.10 18.47 2.90
C LYS A 62 -14.11 18.14 1.81
N GLY A 63 -15.33 17.84 2.23
CA GLY A 63 -16.39 17.39 1.33
C GLY A 63 -15.98 16.14 0.56
N ARG A 64 -15.85 16.25 -0.77
CA ARG A 64 -15.46 15.15 -1.65
C ARG A 64 -13.95 15.00 -1.84
N PHE A 65 -13.16 15.93 -1.34
CA PHE A 65 -11.71 15.92 -1.51
C PHE A 65 -11.03 15.30 -0.28
N SER A 66 -10.04 14.46 -0.51
CA SER A 66 -9.13 13.92 0.51
C SER A 66 -7.68 14.01 0.05
N ALA A 67 -6.78 14.14 0.99
CA ALA A 67 -5.35 14.10 0.75
C ALA A 67 -4.63 13.51 1.96
N ASP A 68 -3.66 12.65 1.73
CA ASP A 68 -2.78 12.09 2.76
C ASP A 68 -1.36 11.91 2.22
N ILE A 69 -0.50 11.23 3.00
CA ILE A 69 0.90 11.00 2.63
C ILE A 69 1.07 10.08 1.40
N SER A 70 0.04 9.31 1.04
CA SER A 70 0.07 8.36 -0.11
C SER A 70 -0.50 8.99 -1.38
N GLY A 71 -1.31 10.06 -1.26
CA GLY A 71 -1.89 10.68 -2.44
C GLY A 71 -3.08 11.58 -2.18
N VAL A 72 -3.91 11.69 -3.19
CA VAL A 72 -5.12 12.54 -3.19
C VAL A 72 -6.32 11.73 -3.68
N GLY A 73 -7.50 12.08 -3.21
CA GLY A 73 -8.75 11.45 -3.61
C GLY A 73 -9.86 12.47 -3.90
N PHE A 74 -10.75 12.13 -4.81
CA PHE A 74 -11.98 12.87 -5.08
C PHE A 74 -13.15 11.91 -5.21
N ASP A 75 -14.12 11.99 -4.29
CA ASP A 75 -15.29 11.12 -4.25
C ASP A 75 -16.26 11.46 -5.38
N ILE A 76 -16.39 10.57 -6.36
CA ILE A 76 -17.34 10.66 -7.48
C ILE A 76 -18.73 10.22 -6.99
N ILE A 77 -18.77 9.07 -6.29
CA ILE A 77 -19.95 8.50 -5.65
C ILE A 77 -19.55 8.17 -4.21
N SER A 78 -20.43 8.52 -3.26
CA SER A 78 -20.22 8.16 -1.85
C SER A 78 -21.59 8.00 -1.20
N ASN A 79 -21.96 6.75 -0.90
CA ASN A 79 -23.14 6.37 -0.14
C ASN A 79 -22.87 5.09 0.64
N ASP A 80 -23.80 4.63 1.46
CA ASP A 80 -23.65 3.51 2.39
C ASP A 80 -23.34 2.16 1.69
N THR A 81 -23.60 2.05 0.40
CA THR A 81 -23.44 0.80 -0.36
C THR A 81 -22.26 0.86 -1.32
N LEU A 82 -22.04 2.01 -1.96
CA LEU A 82 -21.04 2.16 -3.01
C LEU A 82 -20.29 3.48 -2.83
N ALA A 83 -18.97 3.37 -2.78
CA ALA A 83 -18.07 4.50 -2.95
C ALA A 83 -17.26 4.32 -4.23
N ILE A 84 -17.06 5.41 -4.99
CA ILE A 84 -16.14 5.47 -6.14
C ILE A 84 -15.37 6.76 -6.01
N THR A 85 -14.05 6.65 -5.95
CA THR A 85 -13.11 7.75 -5.74
C THR A 85 -12.10 7.79 -6.87
N ALA A 86 -11.95 8.93 -7.54
CA ALA A 86 -10.80 9.18 -8.40
C ALA A 86 -9.59 9.43 -7.50
N VAL A 87 -8.48 8.75 -7.78
CA VAL A 87 -7.27 8.79 -6.94
C VAL A 87 -6.04 9.17 -7.74
N GLY A 88 -5.13 9.86 -7.07
CA GLY A 88 -3.76 10.08 -7.53
C GLY A 88 -2.80 9.66 -6.44
N SER A 89 -1.78 8.89 -6.77
CA SER A 89 -0.83 8.33 -5.82
C SER A 89 0.61 8.41 -6.32
N ILE A 90 1.55 8.09 -5.44
CA ILE A 90 2.97 8.01 -5.74
C ILE A 90 3.40 6.56 -5.52
N ARG A 91 4.07 5.97 -6.52
CA ARG A 91 4.71 4.66 -6.40
C ARG A 91 6.22 4.82 -6.37
N ASP A 92 6.84 4.21 -5.39
CA ASP A 92 8.29 4.03 -5.32
C ASP A 92 8.62 2.55 -5.62
N ALA A 93 9.60 2.31 -6.47
CA ALA A 93 10.20 0.99 -6.55
C ALA A 93 11.24 0.89 -5.44
N ALA A 94 11.13 -0.11 -4.58
CA ALA A 94 12.04 -0.34 -3.45
C ALA A 94 13.52 -0.61 -3.83
N LEU A 95 13.90 -0.31 -5.07
CA LEU A 95 15.22 -0.56 -5.67
C LEU A 95 16.13 0.66 -5.64
N THR A 96 15.96 1.58 -4.69
CA THR A 96 16.79 2.78 -4.62
C THR A 96 17.73 2.74 -3.43
N GLY A 97 19.03 2.91 -3.68
CA GLY A 97 20.01 3.30 -2.70
C GLY A 97 20.66 2.20 -1.88
N ASP A 98 21.00 2.53 -0.65
CA ASP A 98 21.86 1.76 0.26
C ASP A 98 21.18 0.49 0.85
N ASP A 99 19.91 0.22 0.46
CA ASP A 99 19.08 -0.84 1.07
C ASP A 99 19.07 -2.15 0.25
N ILE A 100 19.79 -2.18 -0.86
CA ILE A 100 19.96 -3.36 -1.72
C ILE A 100 21.42 -3.78 -1.79
N ALA A 101 21.68 -5.01 -2.16
CA ALA A 101 23.06 -5.49 -2.33
C ALA A 101 23.86 -4.59 -3.30
N GLU A 102 25.15 -4.36 -3.01
CA GLU A 102 26.03 -3.52 -3.84
C GLU A 102 26.02 -3.91 -5.33
N GLU A 103 25.78 -5.20 -5.63
CA GLU A 103 25.67 -5.72 -7.00
C GLU A 103 24.48 -5.14 -7.78
N PHE A 104 23.48 -4.56 -7.10
CA PHE A 104 22.28 -3.95 -7.70
C PHE A 104 22.33 -2.42 -7.76
N ALA A 105 23.40 -1.80 -7.28
CA ALA A 105 23.55 -0.34 -7.19
C ALA A 105 23.45 0.39 -8.55
N THR A 106 23.50 -0.35 -9.66
CA THR A 106 23.31 0.20 -11.02
C THR A 106 21.84 0.33 -11.42
N ILE A 107 20.92 -0.23 -10.63
CA ILE A 107 19.49 -0.18 -10.89
C ILE A 107 18.93 1.09 -10.23
N GLU A 108 18.49 2.03 -11.04
CA GLU A 108 17.84 3.24 -10.57
C GLU A 108 16.38 3.29 -11.06
N ARG A 109 15.47 3.61 -10.16
CA ARG A 109 14.06 3.87 -10.45
C ARG A 109 13.65 5.22 -9.90
N GLY A 110 13.00 6.03 -10.73
CA GLY A 110 12.41 7.28 -10.29
C GLY A 110 11.03 7.06 -9.68
N LEU A 111 10.56 7.99 -8.86
CA LEU A 111 9.19 7.98 -8.36
C LEU A 111 8.18 8.04 -9.51
N ALA A 112 7.21 7.15 -9.54
CA ALA A 112 6.11 7.20 -10.47
C ALA A 112 4.91 7.94 -9.85
N VAL A 113 4.23 8.74 -10.65
CA VAL A 113 2.94 9.34 -10.29
C VAL A 113 1.86 8.59 -11.04
N GLU A 114 0.91 8.06 -10.30
CA GLU A 114 -0.19 7.27 -10.85
C GLU A 114 -1.52 7.97 -10.64
N ALA A 115 -2.46 7.73 -11.55
CA ALA A 115 -3.84 8.16 -11.42
C ALA A 115 -4.78 7.00 -11.74
N GLY A 116 -5.93 6.98 -11.08
CA GLY A 116 -6.86 5.89 -11.28
C GLY A 116 -8.17 6.02 -10.53
N VAL A 117 -8.77 4.90 -10.24
CA VAL A 117 -10.07 4.80 -9.57
C VAL A 117 -10.01 3.73 -8.50
N GLN A 118 -10.52 4.07 -7.33
CA GLN A 118 -10.82 3.15 -6.25
C GLN A 118 -12.34 3.01 -6.12
N SER A 119 -12.80 1.80 -5.84
CA SER A 119 -14.21 1.51 -5.55
C SER A 119 -14.33 0.65 -4.30
N GLU A 120 -15.39 0.88 -3.53
CA GLU A 120 -15.77 0.05 -2.38
C GLU A 120 -17.26 -0.27 -2.45
N LEU A 121 -17.60 -1.55 -2.36
CA LEU A 121 -18.95 -2.06 -2.35
C LEU A 121 -19.22 -2.74 -1.00
N SER A 122 -20.13 -2.17 -0.20
CA SER A 122 -20.55 -2.69 1.10
C SER A 122 -21.77 -3.60 0.98
N LEU A 123 -21.61 -4.87 1.33
CA LEU A 123 -22.63 -5.93 1.26
C LEU A 123 -22.94 -6.48 2.66
N GLY A 124 -23.44 -5.64 3.54
CA GLY A 124 -23.72 -5.98 4.92
C GLY A 124 -22.47 -6.20 5.76
N LEU A 125 -22.09 -7.45 6.03
CA LEU A 125 -20.88 -7.77 6.80
C LEU A 125 -19.60 -7.86 5.95
N ILE A 126 -19.73 -7.84 4.63
CA ILE A 126 -18.62 -7.97 3.69
C ILE A 126 -18.48 -6.68 2.91
N SER A 127 -17.27 -6.20 2.77
CA SER A 127 -16.89 -5.16 1.83
C SER A 127 -15.98 -5.74 0.75
N ILE A 128 -16.18 -5.27 -0.49
CA ILE A 128 -15.30 -5.57 -1.62
C ILE A 128 -14.72 -4.26 -2.09
N SER A 129 -13.41 -4.13 -2.06
CA SER A 129 -12.68 -2.99 -2.59
C SER A 129 -11.89 -3.38 -3.83
N ALA A 130 -11.84 -2.47 -4.80
CA ALA A 130 -11.02 -2.62 -5.99
C ALA A 130 -10.37 -1.28 -6.32
N GLU A 131 -9.09 -1.33 -6.72
CA GLU A 131 -8.33 -0.18 -7.19
C GLU A 131 -7.68 -0.50 -8.52
N LEU A 132 -7.61 0.48 -9.40
CA LEU A 132 -6.89 0.41 -10.66
C LEU A 132 -6.15 1.73 -10.87
N LEU A 133 -4.83 1.64 -11.07
CA LEU A 133 -3.92 2.76 -11.23
C LEU A 133 -3.16 2.63 -12.55
N HIS A 134 -2.87 3.74 -13.18
CA HIS A 134 -2.02 3.84 -14.36
C HIS A 134 -0.99 4.95 -14.16
N ASP A 135 0.24 4.69 -14.55
CA ASP A 135 1.33 5.68 -14.52
C ASP A 135 1.05 6.84 -15.49
N ILE A 136 1.05 8.04 -14.95
CA ILE A 136 0.91 9.29 -15.73
C ILE A 136 2.21 10.09 -15.78
N SER A 137 3.26 9.62 -15.14
CA SER A 137 4.59 10.25 -15.12
C SER A 137 5.55 9.73 -16.19
N GLY A 138 5.22 8.57 -16.82
CA GLY A 138 6.07 7.91 -17.82
C GLY A 138 7.26 7.16 -17.23
N GLN A 139 7.22 6.80 -15.93
CA GLN A 139 8.28 6.02 -15.30
C GLN A 139 8.21 4.54 -15.68
N HIS A 140 7.00 4.00 -15.75
CA HIS A 140 6.79 2.61 -16.14
C HIS A 140 5.69 2.41 -17.20
N ASP A 141 4.81 3.38 -17.44
CA ASP A 141 3.68 3.31 -18.39
C ASP A 141 2.78 2.07 -18.19
N GLY A 142 2.73 1.54 -16.99
CA GLY A 142 2.04 0.29 -16.66
C GLY A 142 0.76 0.50 -15.88
N ILE A 143 0.07 -0.61 -15.63
CA ILE A 143 -1.17 -0.68 -14.86
C ILE A 143 -0.96 -1.56 -13.64
N ALA A 144 -1.29 -1.01 -12.47
CA ALA A 144 -1.39 -1.72 -11.22
C ALA A 144 -2.84 -1.77 -10.73
N GLY A 145 -3.17 -2.76 -9.94
CA GLY A 145 -4.50 -2.87 -9.34
C GLY A 145 -4.50 -3.68 -8.06
N GLN A 146 -5.60 -3.61 -7.34
CA GLN A 146 -5.82 -4.38 -6.12
C GLN A 146 -7.28 -4.79 -6.04
N LEU A 147 -7.53 -5.98 -5.53
CA LEU A 147 -8.87 -6.47 -5.20
C LEU A 147 -8.82 -7.09 -3.80
N GLU A 148 -9.75 -6.70 -2.94
CA GLU A 148 -9.86 -7.23 -1.58
C GLU A 148 -11.30 -7.51 -1.21
N ALA A 149 -11.54 -8.60 -0.51
CA ALA A 149 -12.77 -8.86 0.23
C ALA A 149 -12.45 -8.87 1.72
N SER A 150 -13.20 -8.12 2.50
CA SER A 150 -12.97 -7.98 3.93
C SER A 150 -14.25 -8.05 4.74
N THR A 151 -14.10 -8.32 6.02
CA THR A 151 -15.18 -8.32 7.00
C THR A 151 -14.69 -7.75 8.31
N GLY A 152 -15.58 -7.09 9.04
CA GLY A 152 -15.24 -6.52 10.31
C GLY A 152 -16.27 -6.77 11.39
N MET A 153 -15.83 -6.70 12.64
CA MET A 153 -16.69 -6.82 13.80
C MET A 153 -16.27 -5.87 14.93
N LYS A 154 -17.26 -5.40 15.69
CA LYS A 154 -17.04 -4.61 16.89
C LYS A 154 -17.19 -5.47 18.14
N ILE A 155 -16.17 -5.50 18.98
CA ILE A 155 -16.17 -6.19 20.27
C ILE A 155 -15.82 -5.19 21.37
N GLY A 156 -16.82 -4.71 22.09
CA GLY A 156 -16.63 -3.62 23.06
C GLY A 156 -16.18 -2.33 22.38
N GLN A 157 -14.98 -1.85 22.74
CA GLN A 157 -14.36 -0.65 22.17
C GLN A 157 -13.32 -0.97 21.07
N TYR A 158 -13.19 -2.23 20.69
CA TYR A 158 -12.29 -2.68 19.66
C TYR A 158 -13.05 -2.95 18.36
N LEU A 159 -12.45 -2.56 17.26
CA LEU A 159 -12.91 -2.83 15.91
C LEU A 159 -11.88 -3.76 15.25
N PHE A 160 -12.30 -4.97 14.93
CA PHE A 160 -11.47 -5.95 14.22
C PHE A 160 -11.86 -5.97 12.76
N ASN A 161 -10.87 -6.09 11.90
CA ASN A 161 -11.09 -6.31 10.48
C ASN A 161 -10.15 -7.43 10.00
N ALA A 162 -10.65 -8.25 9.07
CA ALA A 162 -9.87 -9.24 8.36
C ALA A 162 -10.21 -9.19 6.87
N GLY A 163 -9.20 -9.20 6.04
CA GLY A 163 -9.33 -9.14 4.58
C GLY A 163 -8.43 -10.16 3.89
N VAL A 164 -8.86 -10.57 2.73
CA VAL A 164 -8.10 -11.37 1.78
C VAL A 164 -8.15 -10.67 0.43
N GLY A 165 -7.01 -10.53 -0.20
CA GLY A 165 -6.92 -9.80 -1.46
C GLY A 165 -5.78 -10.25 -2.34
N GLY A 166 -5.58 -9.52 -3.41
CA GLY A 166 -4.45 -9.68 -4.30
C GLY A 166 -4.10 -8.35 -4.98
N ALA A 167 -2.81 -8.11 -5.10
CA ALA A 167 -2.26 -6.99 -5.85
C ALA A 167 -1.88 -7.46 -7.25
N TYR A 168 -2.41 -6.80 -8.27
CA TYR A 168 -2.10 -7.03 -9.67
C TYR A 168 -1.03 -6.05 -10.16
N ARG A 169 -0.09 -6.57 -10.93
CA ARG A 169 0.91 -5.80 -11.67
C ARG A 169 0.94 -6.29 -13.12
N ASP A 170 0.86 -5.38 -14.06
CA ASP A 170 1.18 -5.75 -15.44
C ASP A 170 2.69 -5.93 -15.63
N GLU A 171 3.12 -6.37 -16.80
CA GLU A 171 4.53 -6.63 -17.11
C GLU A 171 5.42 -5.40 -16.94
N LYS A 172 4.88 -4.19 -17.17
CA LYS A 172 5.63 -2.93 -17.07
C LYS A 172 5.87 -2.52 -15.62
N VAL A 173 4.82 -2.60 -14.78
CA VAL A 173 4.95 -2.38 -13.33
C VAL A 173 5.89 -3.43 -12.72
N SER A 174 5.74 -4.71 -13.13
CA SER A 174 6.60 -5.79 -12.66
C SER A 174 8.06 -5.58 -13.02
N LEU A 175 8.33 -5.12 -14.25
CA LEU A 175 9.68 -4.76 -14.71
C LEU A 175 10.24 -3.56 -13.93
N TYR A 176 9.39 -2.57 -13.61
CA TYR A 176 9.79 -1.40 -12.85
C TYR A 176 10.14 -1.77 -11.40
N GLU A 177 9.34 -2.61 -10.74
CA GLU A 177 9.54 -2.96 -9.33
C GLU A 177 10.59 -4.07 -9.13
N TYR A 178 10.61 -5.09 -10.00
CA TYR A 178 11.39 -6.33 -9.78
C TYR A 178 12.20 -6.79 -10.98
N GLY A 179 12.22 -6.03 -12.06
CA GLY A 179 12.93 -6.42 -13.26
C GLY A 179 14.36 -5.88 -13.34
N VAL A 180 15.17 -6.55 -14.18
CA VAL A 180 16.50 -6.10 -14.58
C VAL A 180 16.49 -5.89 -16.09
N LYS A 181 16.58 -4.63 -16.51
CA LYS A 181 16.60 -4.27 -17.95
C LYS A 181 17.91 -4.75 -18.60
N ALA A 182 17.89 -4.96 -19.90
CA ALA A 182 19.06 -5.44 -20.63
C ALA A 182 20.30 -4.53 -20.50
N ASN A 183 20.09 -3.21 -20.34
CA ASN A 183 21.17 -2.25 -20.13
C ASN A 183 21.62 -2.13 -18.66
N GLU A 184 20.95 -2.80 -17.74
CA GLU A 184 21.27 -2.88 -16.31
C GLU A 184 22.00 -4.21 -15.98
N ALA A 185 21.92 -5.18 -16.92
CA ALA A 185 22.54 -6.48 -16.75
C ALA A 185 24.08 -6.37 -16.71
N THR A 186 24.68 -7.21 -15.88
CA THR A 186 26.13 -7.35 -15.71
C THR A 186 26.54 -8.83 -15.84
N ASP A 187 27.82 -9.13 -15.71
CA ASP A 187 28.31 -10.52 -15.71
C ASP A 187 27.74 -11.37 -14.56
N THR A 188 27.32 -10.72 -13.46
CA THR A 188 26.78 -11.37 -12.25
C THR A 188 25.27 -11.17 -12.09
N LEU A 189 24.68 -10.20 -12.78
CA LEU A 189 23.25 -9.86 -12.72
C LEU A 189 22.64 -10.04 -14.10
N GLN A 190 21.84 -11.08 -14.28
CA GLN A 190 21.19 -11.36 -15.56
C GLN A 190 19.97 -10.46 -15.77
N ALA A 191 19.72 -10.08 -17.02
CA ALA A 191 18.48 -9.40 -17.39
C ALA A 191 17.27 -10.29 -17.09
N TYR A 192 16.23 -9.70 -16.50
CA TYR A 192 15.00 -10.39 -16.15
C TYR A 192 13.80 -9.48 -16.33
N ALA A 193 12.82 -9.94 -17.07
CA ALA A 193 11.56 -9.22 -17.27
C ALA A 193 10.40 -10.05 -16.70
N PRO A 194 9.90 -9.74 -15.48
CA PRO A 194 8.74 -10.42 -14.93
C PRO A 194 7.52 -10.20 -15.82
N GLY A 195 6.67 -11.22 -15.95
CA GLY A 195 5.36 -11.10 -16.57
C GLY A 195 4.36 -10.38 -15.66
N SER A 196 3.12 -10.21 -16.20
CA SER A 196 2.01 -9.78 -15.36
C SER A 196 1.73 -10.82 -14.28
N ASN A 197 1.42 -10.36 -13.07
CA ASN A 197 1.26 -11.25 -11.93
C ASN A 197 0.22 -10.76 -10.93
N TRP A 198 -0.15 -11.66 -10.02
CA TRP A 198 -0.96 -11.41 -8.83
C TRP A 198 -0.20 -11.85 -7.59
N THR A 199 -0.12 -10.95 -6.62
CA THR A 199 0.43 -11.23 -5.28
C THR A 199 -0.72 -11.31 -4.29
N PRO A 200 -1.17 -12.52 -3.87
CA PRO A 200 -2.22 -12.67 -2.88
C PRO A 200 -1.72 -12.26 -1.50
N TYR A 201 -2.63 -11.71 -0.69
CA TYR A 201 -2.34 -11.32 0.68
C TYR A 201 -3.50 -11.58 1.65
N LEU A 202 -3.14 -11.64 2.93
CA LEU A 202 -4.06 -11.64 4.06
C LEU A 202 -3.75 -10.43 4.93
N GLN A 203 -4.78 -9.75 5.41
CA GLN A 203 -4.65 -8.63 6.33
C GLN A 203 -5.56 -8.80 7.52
N VAL A 204 -5.04 -8.47 8.70
CA VAL A 204 -5.84 -8.34 9.93
C VAL A 204 -5.51 -7.00 10.57
N SER A 205 -6.54 -6.27 10.97
CA SER A 205 -6.35 -5.01 11.68
C SER A 205 -7.25 -4.92 12.91
N VAL A 206 -6.80 -4.11 13.86
CA VAL A 206 -7.56 -3.76 15.04
C VAL A 206 -7.45 -2.27 15.29
N ALA A 207 -8.58 -1.63 15.54
CA ALA A 207 -8.63 -0.24 15.96
C ALA A 207 -9.33 -0.13 17.32
N ARG A 208 -8.90 0.83 18.14
CA ARG A 208 -9.51 1.17 19.42
C ARG A 208 -9.69 2.66 19.54
N SER A 209 -10.95 3.09 19.69
CA SER A 209 -11.24 4.47 20.06
C SER A 209 -10.80 4.73 21.49
N LEU A 210 -9.90 5.67 21.71
CA LEU A 210 -9.44 6.11 23.01
C LEU A 210 -10.29 7.27 23.53
N SER A 211 -10.81 8.08 22.61
CA SER A 211 -11.78 9.17 22.84
C SER A 211 -12.50 9.47 21.52
N GLU A 212 -13.45 10.42 21.54
CA GLU A 212 -14.13 10.89 20.32
C GLU A 212 -13.17 11.46 19.26
N ARG A 213 -11.98 11.90 19.69
CA ARG A 213 -10.98 12.54 18.83
C ARG A 213 -9.67 11.75 18.69
N SER A 214 -9.56 10.57 19.26
CA SER A 214 -8.31 9.81 19.19
C SER A 214 -8.53 8.31 19.09
N MET A 215 -7.68 7.67 18.30
CA MET A 215 -7.75 6.26 17.95
C MET A 215 -6.34 5.66 17.93
N LEU A 216 -6.22 4.43 18.41
CA LEU A 216 -5.06 3.57 18.18
C LEU A 216 -5.45 2.52 17.14
N ILE A 217 -4.58 2.31 16.15
CA ILE A 217 -4.77 1.30 15.12
C ILE A 217 -3.53 0.44 14.99
N GLY A 218 -3.72 -0.84 14.71
CA GLY A 218 -2.66 -1.76 14.38
C GLY A 218 -3.11 -2.71 13.26
N SER A 219 -2.17 -3.13 12.41
CA SER A 219 -2.43 -4.11 11.35
C SER A 219 -1.23 -5.03 11.14
N VAL A 220 -1.54 -6.22 10.65
CA VAL A 220 -0.57 -7.19 10.14
C VAL A 220 -1.03 -7.61 8.75
N THR A 221 -0.12 -7.56 7.78
CA THR A 221 -0.33 -8.03 6.42
C THR A 221 0.71 -9.12 6.12
N TYR A 222 0.26 -10.19 5.50
CA TYR A 222 1.11 -11.27 5.00
C TYR A 222 0.84 -11.43 3.50
N GLU A 223 1.89 -11.31 2.71
CA GLU A 223 1.84 -11.42 1.24
C GLU A 223 2.59 -12.66 0.79
N TYR A 224 2.02 -13.38 -0.16
CA TYR A 224 2.69 -14.49 -0.85
C TYR A 224 3.13 -14.00 -2.23
N ILE A 225 4.44 -13.99 -2.46
CA ILE A 225 5.06 -13.46 -3.67
C ILE A 225 4.87 -14.45 -4.83
N SER A 226 4.39 -13.96 -5.97
CA SER A 226 4.19 -14.80 -7.16
C SER A 226 5.51 -15.32 -7.71
N ASN A 227 5.46 -16.44 -8.42
CA ASN A 227 6.67 -17.02 -9.02
C ASN A 227 7.34 -16.06 -10.02
N GLU A 228 6.55 -15.26 -10.75
CA GLU A 228 7.06 -14.27 -11.70
C GLU A 228 7.93 -13.19 -11.00
N ILE A 229 7.63 -12.89 -9.75
CA ILE A 229 8.44 -11.97 -8.92
C ILE A 229 9.58 -12.74 -8.26
N PHE A 230 9.31 -13.93 -7.70
CA PHE A 230 10.29 -14.74 -6.98
C PHE A 230 11.46 -15.21 -7.86
N ASP A 231 11.19 -15.46 -9.15
CA ASP A 231 12.23 -15.86 -10.12
C ASP A 231 13.17 -14.69 -10.52
N SER A 232 12.87 -13.46 -10.07
CA SER A 232 13.78 -12.33 -10.29
C SER A 232 15.10 -12.52 -9.55
N PRO A 233 16.24 -12.20 -10.18
CA PRO A 233 17.54 -12.24 -9.51
C PRO A 233 17.67 -11.24 -8.36
N LEU A 234 16.73 -10.30 -8.24
CA LEU A 234 16.64 -9.30 -7.15
C LEU A 234 15.93 -9.83 -5.91
N VAL A 235 15.24 -10.97 -5.98
CA VAL A 235 14.35 -11.48 -4.94
C VAL A 235 14.88 -12.79 -4.39
N ASP A 236 14.80 -13.00 -3.08
CA ASP A 236 15.21 -14.23 -2.40
C ASP A 236 14.20 -14.81 -1.41
N LYS A 237 13.06 -14.10 -1.19
CA LYS A 237 11.99 -14.59 -0.31
C LYS A 237 10.66 -14.64 -1.08
N ASP A 238 9.89 -15.69 -0.83
CA ASP A 238 8.59 -15.96 -1.45
C ASP A 238 7.41 -15.37 -0.65
N HIS A 239 7.70 -14.63 0.41
CA HIS A 239 6.67 -13.97 1.23
C HIS A 239 7.21 -12.70 1.87
N SER A 240 6.28 -11.80 2.21
CA SER A 240 6.54 -10.57 2.93
C SER A 240 5.57 -10.43 4.10
N THR A 241 6.02 -9.77 5.17
CA THR A 241 5.19 -9.46 6.33
C THR A 241 5.35 -7.99 6.68
N GLY A 242 4.21 -7.30 6.73
CA GLY A 242 4.10 -5.93 7.21
C GLY A 242 3.40 -5.86 8.56
N VAL A 243 3.88 -5.02 9.46
CA VAL A 243 3.22 -4.71 10.74
C VAL A 243 3.18 -3.20 10.90
N PHE A 244 2.04 -2.68 11.28
CA PHE A 244 1.86 -1.26 11.49
C PHE A 244 1.12 -0.98 12.80
N ILE A 245 1.55 0.05 13.54
CA ILE A 245 0.86 0.56 14.73
C ILE A 245 0.93 2.08 14.69
N ALA A 246 -0.22 2.76 14.86
CA ALA A 246 -0.27 4.21 14.91
C ALA A 246 -1.29 4.75 15.91
N TYR A 247 -1.00 5.92 16.44
CA TYR A 247 -1.93 6.77 17.16
C TYR A 247 -2.38 7.90 16.25
N LEU A 248 -3.70 8.09 16.14
CA LEU A 248 -4.35 9.10 15.30
C LEU A 248 -5.17 10.05 16.15
N ARG A 249 -5.22 11.33 15.75
CA ARG A 249 -6.00 12.38 16.43
C ARG A 249 -6.62 13.35 15.44
N LYS A 250 -7.93 13.59 15.58
CA LYS A 250 -8.67 14.69 14.92
C LYS A 250 -8.28 16.04 15.55
N LEU A 251 -8.10 17.05 14.73
CA LEU A 251 -7.88 18.44 15.16
C LEU A 251 -9.18 19.22 15.26
#